data_7e00e647c9db62f4655819c6b8655aaf
#
_entry.id   7e00e647c9db62f4655819c6b8655aaf
#
_cell.length_a   1.000
_cell.length_b   1.000
_cell.length_c   1.000
_cell.angle_alpha   90.00
_cell.angle_beta   90.00
_cell.angle_gamma   90.00
#
_symmetry.space_group_name_H-M   'P 1'
#
loop_
_entity.id
_entity.type
_entity.pdbx_description
1 polymer ?
#
loop_
_entity_poly.entity_id
_entity_poly.type
_entity_poly.pdbx_seq_one_letter_code
_entity_poly.pdbx_strand_id
1 'polypeptide(L)'
;MTSKVYMADMKSTSNSDSLVKKLSKLFYKAGFHELFAEDDLTAVKQHFGEPGNTAFIRPVFSREIVKNLKKEGAKPFLTDANTLYVGQRANSVDHLNTAIANGFSYATIQAPVIIADGLRGKNFRDVEVNLNHFDKIKVGAEVLEADALISLAHFKGHELTGFGGTFKNIGMGFGSRAGKQMMHSAVLPEIEEEHCIKCMQCVKYCPEDCITINESESTIDHQICIGCGECVVTCPTDAITIEWESTSEGVEERMVEFFYGIVKDKKDKCAYINFVNNVSPDCDCASWNDRAIVKDIGILASKDPVALEQASLDLVNNEEYSAGVLADKEIKPGENKFKHVHPDTDGGIRQIEYAEELGLGSRDYELIKI
;
A
#
# COMPACT_ATOMS: atom_id res chain seq x y z
N MET A 1 -23.40 12.78 2.52
CA MET A 1 -23.07 13.87 1.57
C MET A 1 -22.24 13.25 0.44
N THR A 2 -22.49 13.60 -0.79
CA THR A 2 -21.73 13.09 -1.94
C THR A 2 -20.31 13.62 -1.88
N SER A 3 -19.33 12.74 -1.89
CA SER A 3 -17.91 13.11 -1.80
C SER A 3 -17.36 13.55 -3.15
N LYS A 4 -16.43 14.51 -3.14
CA LYS A 4 -15.84 15.03 -4.39
C LYS A 4 -14.56 14.27 -4.72
N VAL A 5 -14.49 13.76 -5.95
CA VAL A 5 -13.28 13.18 -6.54
C VAL A 5 -12.87 14.06 -7.72
N TYR A 6 -11.68 14.60 -7.66
CA TYR A 6 -11.11 15.44 -8.73
C TYR A 6 -10.25 14.58 -9.65
N MET A 7 -10.34 14.78 -10.95
CA MET A 7 -9.61 14.02 -11.95
C MET A 7 -8.90 14.92 -12.94
N ALA A 8 -7.62 14.66 -13.14
CA ALA A 8 -6.83 15.15 -14.25
C ALA A 8 -6.60 14.03 -15.26
N ASP A 9 -7.00 14.21 -16.51
CA ASP A 9 -6.77 13.23 -17.58
C ASP A 9 -5.29 13.20 -18.00
N MET A 10 -4.89 12.15 -18.74
CA MET A 10 -3.51 11.96 -19.22
C MET A 10 -3.19 12.75 -20.51
N LYS A 11 -4.17 13.45 -21.10
CA LYS A 11 -3.96 14.25 -22.31
C LYS A 11 -3.13 15.50 -21.99
N SER A 12 -2.10 15.78 -22.76
CA SER A 12 -1.25 16.96 -22.62
C SER A 12 -0.90 17.50 -24.00
N THR A 13 -1.17 18.77 -24.22
CA THR A 13 -1.01 19.42 -25.54
C THR A 13 -0.02 20.58 -25.50
N SER A 14 0.41 21.00 -24.33
CA SER A 14 1.32 22.13 -24.15
C SER A 14 2.12 22.02 -22.84
N ASN A 15 3.16 22.85 -22.71
CA ASN A 15 3.92 22.95 -21.45
C ASN A 15 3.06 23.42 -20.26
N SER A 16 2.06 24.26 -20.50
CA SER A 16 1.13 24.73 -19.44
C SER A 16 0.15 23.66 -18.99
N ASP A 17 0.02 22.59 -19.76
CA ASP A 17 -0.91 21.47 -19.59
C ASP A 17 -0.18 20.14 -19.39
N SER A 18 1.10 20.18 -18.98
CA SER A 18 1.86 18.96 -18.70
C SER A 18 1.30 18.22 -17.49
N LEU A 19 1.43 16.86 -17.44
CA LEU A 19 0.91 16.04 -16.35
C LEU A 19 1.40 16.49 -14.97
N VAL A 20 2.65 16.96 -14.86
CA VAL A 20 3.20 17.52 -13.62
C VAL A 20 2.44 18.77 -13.17
N LYS A 21 2.13 19.67 -14.12
CA LYS A 21 1.33 20.87 -13.82
C LYS A 21 -0.13 20.55 -13.53
N LYS A 22 -0.69 19.55 -14.21
CA LYS A 22 -2.03 19.02 -13.88
C LYS A 22 -2.07 18.46 -12.47
N LEU A 23 -1.06 17.69 -12.05
CA LEU A 23 -0.97 17.19 -10.69
C LEU A 23 -0.91 18.31 -9.65
N SER A 24 -0.11 19.38 -9.91
CA SER A 24 -0.09 20.55 -9.04
C SER A 24 -1.46 21.24 -8.99
N LYS A 25 -2.12 21.44 -10.15
CA LYS A 25 -3.47 21.99 -10.21
C LYS A 25 -4.49 21.12 -9.46
N LEU A 26 -4.36 19.80 -9.57
CA LEU A 26 -5.21 18.83 -8.88
C LEU A 26 -5.07 18.97 -7.36
N PHE A 27 -3.84 19.07 -6.84
CA PHE A 27 -3.54 19.29 -5.43
C PHE A 27 -4.30 20.52 -4.86
N TYR A 28 -4.26 21.65 -5.57
CA TYR A 28 -4.97 22.86 -5.13
C TYR A 28 -6.49 22.76 -5.33
N LYS A 29 -6.97 22.17 -6.42
CA LYS A 29 -8.41 22.02 -6.69
C LYS A 29 -9.09 21.06 -5.74
N ALA A 30 -8.41 20.02 -5.29
CA ALA A 30 -8.89 19.11 -4.25
C ALA A 30 -8.86 19.73 -2.83
N GLY A 31 -8.36 20.96 -2.70
CA GLY A 31 -8.27 21.65 -1.41
C GLY A 31 -7.22 21.06 -0.46
N PHE A 32 -6.20 20.38 -0.99
CA PHE A 32 -5.17 19.75 -0.16
C PHE A 32 -4.28 20.76 0.54
N HIS A 33 -4.06 21.92 -0.05
CA HIS A 33 -3.29 23.02 0.54
C HIS A 33 -3.86 23.51 1.88
N GLU A 34 -5.13 23.23 2.18
CA GLU A 34 -5.79 23.58 3.44
C GLU A 34 -5.52 22.58 4.58
N LEU A 35 -5.00 21.37 4.24
CA LEU A 35 -4.80 20.28 5.19
C LEU A 35 -3.44 20.32 5.90
N PHE A 36 -2.47 21.03 5.31
CA PHE A 36 -1.09 21.03 5.76
C PHE A 36 -0.72 22.39 6.34
N ALA A 37 -0.23 22.39 7.57
CA ALA A 37 0.19 23.60 8.26
C ALA A 37 1.71 23.83 8.13
N GLU A 38 2.14 25.06 8.47
CA GLU A 38 3.56 25.37 8.63
C GLU A 38 4.19 24.43 9.67
N ASP A 39 5.38 23.93 9.35
CA ASP A 39 6.17 23.00 10.14
C ASP A 39 5.61 21.58 10.29
N ASP A 40 4.44 21.24 9.75
CA ASP A 40 3.94 19.86 9.77
C ASP A 40 4.95 18.87 9.16
N LEU A 41 5.38 17.87 9.93
CA LEU A 41 6.09 16.70 9.42
C LEU A 41 5.12 15.86 8.58
N THR A 42 5.22 15.96 7.26
CA THR A 42 4.24 15.38 6.35
C THR A 42 4.79 14.13 5.68
N ALA A 43 4.20 12.98 6.01
CA ALA A 43 4.53 11.71 5.37
C ALA A 43 3.94 11.66 3.95
N VAL A 44 4.79 11.54 2.94
CA VAL A 44 4.41 11.26 1.55
C VAL A 44 4.56 9.75 1.33
N LYS A 45 3.45 9.03 1.44
CA LYS A 45 3.45 7.57 1.26
C LYS A 45 3.46 7.21 -0.20
N GLN A 46 4.46 6.44 -0.58
CA GLN A 46 4.58 5.90 -1.93
C GLN A 46 5.32 4.58 -1.93
N HIS A 47 4.91 3.67 -2.82
CA HIS A 47 5.65 2.45 -3.13
C HIS A 47 6.83 2.80 -4.05
N PHE A 48 8.04 2.35 -3.71
CA PHE A 48 9.25 2.70 -4.47
C PHE A 48 9.55 1.76 -5.65
N GLY A 49 8.72 0.72 -5.84
CA GLY A 49 8.95 -0.35 -6.82
C GLY A 49 9.97 -1.38 -6.33
N GLU A 50 9.87 -2.60 -6.82
CA GLU A 50 10.90 -3.63 -6.66
C GLU A 50 11.88 -3.54 -7.84
N PRO A 51 13.16 -3.93 -7.72
CA PRO A 51 14.11 -3.94 -8.83
C PRO A 51 13.58 -4.76 -10.02
N GLY A 52 13.54 -4.16 -11.21
CA GLY A 52 12.98 -4.76 -12.43
C GLY A 52 11.52 -4.38 -12.72
N ASN A 53 10.76 -3.91 -11.73
CA ASN A 53 9.45 -3.31 -11.97
C ASN A 53 9.60 -1.90 -12.57
N THR A 54 8.77 -1.55 -13.53
CA THR A 54 8.78 -0.24 -14.19
C THR A 54 7.41 0.47 -14.18
N ALA A 55 6.40 -0.15 -13.53
CA ALA A 55 5.04 0.35 -13.48
C ALA A 55 4.81 1.37 -12.35
N PHE A 56 5.67 1.41 -11.34
CA PHE A 56 5.52 2.29 -10.18
C PHE A 56 5.46 3.79 -10.55
N ILE A 57 4.90 4.60 -9.69
CA ILE A 57 4.75 6.04 -9.90
C ILE A 57 6.12 6.70 -10.10
N ARG A 58 6.28 7.44 -11.19
CA ARG A 58 7.53 8.11 -11.55
C ARG A 58 7.93 9.16 -10.51
N PRO A 59 9.21 9.23 -10.11
CA PRO A 59 9.70 10.19 -9.09
C PRO A 59 9.37 11.66 -9.37
N VAL A 60 9.20 12.04 -10.63
CA VAL A 60 8.83 13.40 -11.01
C VAL A 60 7.49 13.88 -10.43
N PHE A 61 6.55 12.96 -10.22
CA PHE A 61 5.27 13.29 -9.62
C PHE A 61 5.41 13.52 -8.11
N SER A 62 6.18 12.67 -7.43
CA SER A 62 6.48 12.82 -6.00
C SER A 62 7.20 14.14 -5.72
N ARG A 63 8.15 14.51 -6.58
CA ARG A 63 8.83 15.82 -6.49
C ARG A 63 7.86 16.99 -6.57
N GLU A 64 6.85 16.94 -7.44
CA GLU A 64 5.88 18.03 -7.56
C GLU A 64 4.99 18.14 -6.32
N ILE A 65 4.58 17.01 -5.73
CA ILE A 65 3.84 17.00 -4.46
C ILE A 65 4.72 17.54 -3.32
N VAL A 66 5.96 17.10 -3.20
CA VAL A 66 6.92 17.64 -2.22
C VAL A 66 7.08 19.16 -2.36
N LYS A 67 7.19 19.66 -3.59
CA LYS A 67 7.28 21.09 -3.87
C LYS A 67 6.01 21.84 -3.43
N ASN A 68 4.82 21.30 -3.69
CA ASN A 68 3.58 21.91 -3.27
C ASN A 68 3.47 21.92 -1.73
N LEU A 69 3.78 20.82 -1.04
CA LEU A 69 3.80 20.76 0.42
C LEU A 69 4.75 21.77 1.05
N LYS A 70 5.98 21.87 0.51
CA LYS A 70 6.96 22.89 0.97
C LYS A 70 6.48 24.32 0.76
N LYS A 71 5.72 24.57 -0.31
CA LYS A 71 5.15 25.90 -0.58
C LYS A 71 4.10 26.29 0.46
N GLU A 72 3.39 25.32 1.02
CA GLU A 72 2.45 25.52 2.11
C GLU A 72 3.13 25.49 3.51
N GLY A 73 4.46 25.45 3.55
CA GLY A 73 5.25 25.51 4.80
C GLY A 73 5.50 24.16 5.46
N ALA A 74 4.94 23.06 4.95
CA ALA A 74 5.14 21.73 5.52
C ALA A 74 6.56 21.19 5.30
N LYS A 75 6.95 20.21 6.11
CA LYS A 75 8.24 19.49 6.07
C LYS A 75 8.03 18.05 5.55
N PRO A 76 7.93 17.85 4.23
CA PRO A 76 7.65 16.54 3.66
C PRO A 76 8.85 15.60 3.71
N PHE A 77 8.58 14.32 3.92
CA PHE A 77 9.49 13.21 3.71
C PHE A 77 8.78 12.07 2.97
N LEU A 78 9.49 11.39 2.06
CA LEU A 78 8.96 10.18 1.41
C LEU A 78 9.13 8.99 2.34
N THR A 79 8.15 8.09 2.34
CA THR A 79 8.20 6.94 3.24
C THR A 79 7.44 5.73 2.71
N ASP A 80 7.93 4.58 3.13
CA ASP A 80 7.32 3.25 3.01
C ASP A 80 7.80 2.42 4.22
N ALA A 81 7.28 1.21 4.43
CA ALA A 81 7.82 0.27 5.41
C ALA A 81 8.37 -0.98 4.71
N ASN A 82 9.27 -1.70 5.40
CA ASN A 82 9.93 -2.89 4.87
C ASN A 82 8.91 -3.98 4.51
N THR A 83 9.26 -4.80 3.52
CA THR A 83 8.42 -5.90 3.08
C THR A 83 8.52 -7.10 4.01
N LEU A 84 7.47 -7.92 4.05
CA LEU A 84 7.46 -9.18 4.78
C LEU A 84 8.20 -10.26 3.97
N TYR A 85 7.94 -10.33 2.66
CA TYR A 85 8.62 -11.28 1.77
C TYR A 85 10.10 -10.95 1.60
N VAL A 86 10.86 -11.98 1.26
CA VAL A 86 12.29 -11.86 0.94
C VAL A 86 12.45 -11.17 -0.42
N GLY A 87 13.11 -10.01 -0.42
CA GLY A 87 13.33 -9.16 -1.60
C GLY A 87 14.28 -8.02 -1.27
N GLN A 88 14.40 -7.07 -2.20
CA GLN A 88 15.33 -5.94 -2.04
C GLN A 88 14.75 -4.81 -1.17
N ARG A 89 13.64 -5.04 -0.47
CA ARG A 89 13.02 -4.09 0.45
C ARG A 89 12.71 -4.73 1.82
N ALA A 90 13.34 -5.86 2.14
CA ALA A 90 13.12 -6.57 3.41
C ALA A 90 13.81 -5.91 4.63
N ASN A 91 14.74 -4.98 4.39
CA ASN A 91 15.41 -4.16 5.41
C ASN A 91 15.67 -2.75 4.86
N SER A 92 15.88 -1.77 5.75
CA SER A 92 16.00 -0.37 5.34
C SER A 92 17.21 -0.07 4.45
N VAL A 93 18.30 -0.82 4.54
CA VAL A 93 19.49 -0.57 3.72
C VAL A 93 19.18 -0.90 2.26
N ASP A 94 18.68 -2.11 2.01
CA ASP A 94 18.33 -2.57 0.67
C ASP A 94 17.12 -1.78 0.14
N HIS A 95 16.16 -1.46 1.00
CA HIS A 95 14.99 -0.66 0.65
C HIS A 95 15.38 0.74 0.18
N LEU A 96 16.27 1.42 0.88
CA LEU A 96 16.79 2.74 0.48
C LEU A 96 17.62 2.65 -0.80
N ASN A 97 18.46 1.61 -0.95
CA ASN A 97 19.20 1.38 -2.19
C ASN A 97 18.26 1.17 -3.38
N THR A 98 17.20 0.37 -3.20
CA THR A 98 16.15 0.17 -4.21
C THR A 98 15.44 1.48 -4.55
N ALA A 99 15.02 2.25 -3.55
CA ALA A 99 14.38 3.55 -3.75
C ALA A 99 15.30 4.50 -4.56
N ILE A 100 16.58 4.58 -4.21
CA ILE A 100 17.56 5.42 -4.92
C ILE A 100 17.77 4.93 -6.36
N ALA A 101 17.90 3.62 -6.57
CA ALA A 101 18.07 3.04 -7.91
C ALA A 101 16.85 3.30 -8.81
N ASN A 102 15.64 3.31 -8.22
CA ASN A 102 14.39 3.65 -8.91
C ASN A 102 14.15 5.18 -9.02
N GLY A 103 15.12 6.00 -8.63
CA GLY A 103 15.12 7.45 -8.81
C GLY A 103 14.56 8.27 -7.63
N PHE A 104 14.24 7.65 -6.50
CA PHE A 104 13.76 8.34 -5.30
C PHE A 104 14.92 8.77 -4.39
N SER A 105 15.81 9.59 -4.91
CA SER A 105 16.90 10.19 -4.15
C SER A 105 16.55 11.62 -3.72
N TYR A 106 17.25 12.14 -2.72
CA TYR A 106 17.12 13.54 -2.31
C TYR A 106 17.35 14.51 -3.49
N ALA A 107 18.32 14.21 -4.35
CA ALA A 107 18.63 15.03 -5.52
C ALA A 107 17.45 15.14 -6.50
N THR A 108 16.67 14.07 -6.63
CA THR A 108 15.51 14.04 -7.52
C THR A 108 14.26 14.60 -6.85
N ILE A 109 13.98 14.17 -5.62
CA ILE A 109 12.72 14.44 -4.90
C ILE A 109 12.78 15.74 -4.10
N GLN A 110 13.96 16.12 -3.63
CA GLN A 110 14.20 17.26 -2.73
C GLN A 110 13.54 17.11 -1.35
N ALA A 111 13.36 15.88 -0.90
CA ALA A 111 12.95 15.51 0.45
C ALA A 111 13.70 14.24 0.91
N PRO A 112 13.91 14.04 2.20
CA PRO A 112 14.48 12.79 2.70
C PRO A 112 13.57 11.59 2.43
N VAL A 113 14.16 10.40 2.35
CA VAL A 113 13.45 9.11 2.34
C VAL A 113 13.69 8.45 3.69
N ILE A 114 12.62 8.10 4.38
CA ILE A 114 12.64 7.47 5.71
C ILE A 114 11.85 6.18 5.65
N ILE A 115 12.41 5.07 6.09
CA ILE A 115 11.71 3.79 6.18
C ILE A 115 11.04 3.69 7.54
N ALA A 116 9.70 3.58 7.54
CA ALA A 116 8.84 3.85 8.69
C ALA A 116 8.96 2.85 9.85
N ASP A 117 9.44 1.63 9.59
CA ASP A 117 9.54 0.55 10.58
C ASP A 117 10.99 0.19 10.96
N GLY A 118 11.92 1.10 10.67
CA GLY A 118 13.32 1.02 11.07
C GLY A 118 14.13 -0.04 10.32
N LEU A 119 15.37 -0.26 10.79
CA LEU A 119 16.40 -0.99 10.04
C LEU A 119 15.99 -2.41 9.61
N ARG A 120 15.28 -3.14 10.46
CA ARG A 120 14.87 -4.53 10.24
C ARG A 120 13.35 -4.74 10.30
N GLY A 121 12.55 -3.68 10.16
CA GLY A 121 11.09 -3.77 10.26
C GLY A 121 10.55 -4.03 11.67
N LYS A 122 11.37 -3.75 12.70
CA LYS A 122 11.04 -3.98 14.12
C LYS A 122 10.75 -2.70 14.91
N ASN A 123 10.88 -1.52 14.30
CA ASN A 123 10.49 -0.26 14.91
C ASN A 123 9.02 0.02 14.62
N PHE A 124 8.14 -0.53 15.45
CA PHE A 124 6.70 -0.34 15.35
C PHE A 124 6.09 0.04 16.69
N ARG A 125 4.87 0.52 16.64
CA ARG A 125 4.01 0.73 17.84
C ARG A 125 2.68 0.02 17.65
N ASP A 126 2.13 -0.44 18.76
CA ASP A 126 0.77 -0.95 18.81
C ASP A 126 -0.21 0.22 18.77
N VAL A 127 -1.20 0.13 17.88
CA VAL A 127 -2.29 1.08 17.74
C VAL A 127 -3.59 0.36 18.04
N GLU A 128 -4.32 0.80 19.05
CA GLU A 128 -5.64 0.24 19.40
C GLU A 128 -6.65 0.60 18.31
N VAL A 129 -7.36 -0.39 17.78
CA VAL A 129 -8.40 -0.19 16.77
C VAL A 129 -9.76 -0.72 17.24
N ASN A 130 -9.78 -1.83 18.00
CA ASN A 130 -10.98 -2.48 18.54
C ASN A 130 -12.03 -2.74 17.44
N LEU A 131 -11.63 -3.38 16.36
CA LEU A 131 -12.44 -3.70 15.19
C LEU A 131 -12.65 -5.21 15.08
N ASN A 132 -13.18 -5.69 13.96
CA ASN A 132 -13.61 -7.08 13.80
C ASN A 132 -12.46 -8.10 13.86
N HIS A 133 -11.30 -7.74 13.29
CA HIS A 133 -10.16 -8.65 13.17
C HIS A 133 -9.08 -8.37 14.21
N PHE A 134 -8.97 -7.12 14.68
CA PHE A 134 -7.90 -6.71 15.57
C PHE A 134 -8.37 -5.78 16.69
N ASP A 135 -7.94 -6.07 17.91
CA ASP A 135 -7.97 -5.08 19.01
C ASP A 135 -6.84 -4.05 18.82
N LYS A 136 -5.66 -4.51 18.42
CA LYS A 136 -4.45 -3.71 18.19
C LYS A 136 -3.75 -4.15 16.91
N ILE A 137 -3.12 -3.18 16.24
CA ILE A 137 -2.33 -3.39 15.03
C ILE A 137 -0.91 -2.86 15.20
N LYS A 138 0.06 -3.45 14.48
CA LYS A 138 1.48 -3.10 14.56
C LYS A 138 1.90 -2.21 13.38
N VAL A 139 1.98 -0.91 13.62
CA VAL A 139 2.26 0.12 12.60
C VAL A 139 3.70 0.60 12.71
N GLY A 140 4.37 0.83 11.59
CA GLY A 140 5.69 1.45 11.56
C GLY A 140 5.73 2.76 12.34
N ALA A 141 6.68 2.91 13.26
CA ALA A 141 6.65 3.99 14.26
C ALA A 141 6.73 5.39 13.64
N GLU A 142 7.51 5.57 12.58
CA GLU A 142 7.77 6.89 12.01
C GLU A 142 6.52 7.54 11.38
N VAL A 143 5.57 6.76 10.85
CA VAL A 143 4.33 7.33 10.31
C VAL A 143 3.39 7.84 11.41
N LEU A 144 3.48 7.27 12.61
CA LEU A 144 2.68 7.71 13.75
C LEU A 144 3.17 9.05 14.31
N GLU A 145 4.47 9.34 14.14
CA GLU A 145 5.09 10.62 14.51
C GLU A 145 4.80 11.74 13.48
N ALA A 146 4.35 11.41 12.28
CA ALA A 146 4.00 12.40 11.28
C ALA A 146 2.71 13.15 11.67
N ASP A 147 2.69 14.48 11.49
CA ASP A 147 1.52 15.32 11.77
C ASP A 147 0.45 15.19 10.68
N ALA A 148 0.88 14.93 9.44
CA ALA A 148 0.02 14.85 8.27
C ALA A 148 0.47 13.75 7.31
N LEU A 149 -0.44 13.32 6.43
CA LEU A 149 -0.20 12.22 5.49
C LEU A 149 -0.76 12.55 4.11
N ILE A 150 0.03 12.29 3.07
CA ILE A 150 -0.46 12.22 1.70
C ILE A 150 -0.11 10.88 1.05
N SER A 151 -1.10 10.18 0.51
CA SER A 151 -0.93 8.93 -0.23
C SER A 151 -0.76 9.21 -1.70
N LEU A 152 0.30 8.67 -2.29
CA LEU A 152 0.49 8.57 -3.74
C LEU A 152 0.42 7.09 -4.09
N ALA A 153 -0.75 6.63 -4.50
CA ALA A 153 -1.00 5.23 -4.80
C ALA A 153 -1.03 4.98 -6.31
N HIS A 154 -0.26 4.00 -6.77
CA HIS A 154 -0.44 3.41 -8.08
C HIS A 154 -1.64 2.47 -8.03
N PHE A 155 -2.65 2.71 -8.88
CA PHE A 155 -3.85 1.89 -8.94
C PHE A 155 -3.64 0.76 -9.95
N LYS A 156 -3.63 -0.50 -9.48
CA LYS A 156 -3.25 -1.70 -10.26
C LYS A 156 -3.89 -2.97 -9.69
N GLY A 157 -3.79 -4.07 -10.41
CA GLY A 157 -4.23 -5.39 -9.94
C GLY A 157 -3.44 -5.91 -8.75
N HIS A 158 -4.01 -6.90 -8.07
CA HIS A 158 -3.39 -7.60 -6.95
C HIS A 158 -4.03 -8.97 -6.71
N GLU A 159 -3.21 -9.97 -6.55
CA GLU A 159 -3.57 -11.39 -6.44
C GLU A 159 -4.45 -11.75 -5.23
N LEU A 160 -4.34 -11.00 -4.12
CA LEU A 160 -5.10 -11.27 -2.89
C LEU A 160 -6.22 -10.26 -2.61
N THR A 161 -6.15 -9.05 -3.16
CA THR A 161 -7.11 -7.97 -2.86
C THR A 161 -7.80 -7.44 -4.11
N GLY A 162 -7.76 -8.20 -5.23
CA GLY A 162 -8.32 -7.80 -6.51
C GLY A 162 -7.56 -6.62 -7.12
N PHE A 163 -7.51 -5.50 -6.42
CA PHE A 163 -6.68 -4.35 -6.78
C PHE A 163 -5.95 -3.76 -5.55
N GLY A 164 -4.92 -2.97 -5.83
CA GLY A 164 -4.24 -2.13 -4.84
C GLY A 164 -4.32 -0.66 -5.23
N GLY A 165 -4.88 0.14 -4.33
CA GLY A 165 -4.96 1.59 -4.41
C GLY A 165 -4.51 2.23 -3.10
N THR A 166 -5.21 3.25 -2.65
CA THR A 166 -4.90 4.02 -1.42
C THR A 166 -5.03 3.16 -0.16
N PHE A 167 -6.03 2.27 -0.04
CA PHE A 167 -6.15 1.39 1.13
C PHE A 167 -4.94 0.49 1.27
N LYS A 168 -4.52 -0.14 0.17
CA LYS A 168 -3.32 -0.98 0.16
C LYS A 168 -2.05 -0.18 0.40
N ASN A 169 -1.93 0.98 -0.23
CA ASN A 169 -0.75 1.83 -0.13
C ASN A 169 -0.50 2.27 1.32
N ILE A 170 -1.52 2.60 2.08
CA ILE A 170 -1.41 2.99 3.49
C ILE A 170 -1.49 1.77 4.41
N GLY A 171 -2.57 0.99 4.36
CA GLY A 171 -2.84 -0.10 5.30
C GLY A 171 -1.74 -1.16 5.27
N MET A 172 -1.54 -1.81 4.11
CA MET A 172 -0.46 -2.79 3.94
C MET A 172 0.92 -2.10 3.97
N GLY A 173 1.04 -0.92 3.33
CA GLY A 173 2.31 -0.23 3.17
C GLY A 173 2.94 0.22 4.48
N PHE A 174 2.16 0.64 5.47
CA PHE A 174 2.67 1.09 6.78
C PHE A 174 2.56 0.06 7.91
N GLY A 175 1.92 -1.09 7.68
CA GLY A 175 2.10 -2.22 8.57
C GLY A 175 3.60 -2.54 8.69
N SER A 176 4.12 -2.68 9.91
CA SER A 176 5.46 -3.24 10.11
C SER A 176 5.56 -4.64 9.51
N ARG A 177 6.74 -5.25 9.47
CA ARG A 177 6.84 -6.65 8.99
C ARG A 177 5.91 -7.59 9.79
N ALA A 178 5.87 -7.46 11.13
CA ALA A 178 4.92 -8.20 11.96
C ALA A 178 3.46 -7.80 11.66
N GLY A 179 3.18 -6.51 11.46
CA GLY A 179 1.85 -6.03 11.07
C GLY A 179 1.40 -6.57 9.71
N LYS A 180 2.30 -6.68 8.74
CA LYS A 180 2.00 -7.32 7.45
C LYS A 180 1.64 -8.81 7.63
N GLN A 181 2.34 -9.52 8.52
CA GLN A 181 1.98 -10.89 8.86
C GLN A 181 0.58 -10.98 9.50
N MET A 182 0.23 -10.07 10.40
CA MET A 182 -1.12 -10.02 10.99
C MET A 182 -2.21 -9.87 9.91
N MET A 183 -1.99 -9.02 8.90
CA MET A 183 -2.94 -8.88 7.78
C MET A 183 -3.08 -10.16 6.96
N HIS A 184 -2.03 -10.97 6.89
CA HIS A 184 -2.01 -12.29 6.25
C HIS A 184 -2.25 -13.44 7.24
N SER A 185 -2.82 -13.18 8.41
CA SER A 185 -2.96 -14.15 9.51
C SER A 185 -3.90 -15.34 9.24
N ALA A 186 -4.61 -15.35 8.11
CA ALA A 186 -5.28 -16.56 7.63
C ALA A 186 -4.28 -17.64 7.20
N VAL A 187 -3.02 -17.26 6.99
CA VAL A 187 -1.90 -18.13 6.65
C VAL A 187 -0.92 -18.10 7.80
N LEU A 188 -0.82 -19.19 8.53
CA LEU A 188 0.09 -19.31 9.67
C LEU A 188 1.50 -19.69 9.18
N PRO A 189 2.56 -19.21 9.86
CA PRO A 189 3.92 -19.50 9.46
C PRO A 189 4.28 -20.96 9.71
N GLU A 190 5.12 -21.52 8.85
CA GLU A 190 5.68 -22.88 8.96
C GLU A 190 7.21 -22.81 9.06
N ILE A 191 7.84 -23.85 9.64
CA ILE A 191 9.30 -23.94 9.74
C ILE A 191 9.81 -24.94 8.71
N GLU A 192 10.65 -24.46 7.78
CA GLU A 192 11.40 -25.32 6.88
C GLU A 192 12.65 -25.87 7.60
N GLU A 193 12.56 -27.13 8.03
CA GLU A 193 13.61 -27.80 8.81
C GLU A 193 14.97 -27.76 8.12
N GLU A 194 15.02 -27.82 6.78
CA GLU A 194 16.27 -27.80 6.00
C GLU A 194 17.04 -26.48 6.18
N HIS A 195 16.32 -25.37 6.41
CA HIS A 195 16.91 -24.06 6.58
C HIS A 195 17.05 -23.66 8.07
N CYS A 196 16.47 -24.45 8.98
CA CYS A 196 16.47 -24.16 10.40
C CYS A 196 17.82 -24.51 11.06
N ILE A 197 18.56 -23.51 11.53
CA ILE A 197 19.82 -23.68 12.28
C ILE A 197 19.61 -23.85 13.78
N LYS A 198 18.38 -24.03 14.25
CA LYS A 198 18.01 -24.25 15.67
C LYS A 198 18.54 -23.18 16.63
N CYS A 199 18.60 -21.93 16.20
CA CYS A 199 19.15 -20.79 16.95
C CYS A 199 18.22 -20.25 18.07
N MET A 200 17.01 -20.78 18.22
CA MET A 200 16.02 -20.45 19.26
C MET A 200 15.52 -18.99 19.23
N GLN A 201 15.84 -18.20 18.21
CA GLN A 201 15.40 -16.81 18.16
C GLN A 201 13.87 -16.69 18.05
N CYS A 202 13.25 -17.48 17.21
CA CYS A 202 11.79 -17.49 17.05
C CYS A 202 11.08 -17.90 18.36
N VAL A 203 11.59 -18.86 19.11
CA VAL A 203 11.06 -19.24 20.42
C VAL A 203 11.12 -18.08 21.40
N LYS A 204 12.26 -17.38 21.46
CA LYS A 204 12.48 -16.24 22.36
C LYS A 204 11.52 -15.06 22.10
N TYR A 205 11.11 -14.86 20.85
CA TYR A 205 10.27 -13.72 20.47
C TYR A 205 8.82 -14.10 20.25
N CYS A 206 8.44 -15.37 20.42
CA CYS A 206 7.04 -15.79 20.33
C CYS A 206 6.28 -15.30 21.58
N PRO A 207 5.21 -14.47 21.42
CA PRO A 207 4.46 -13.98 22.56
C PRO A 207 3.54 -15.06 23.19
N GLU A 208 3.23 -16.12 22.44
CA GLU A 208 2.30 -17.20 22.84
C GLU A 208 3.01 -18.50 23.16
N ASP A 209 4.35 -18.52 23.17
CA ASP A 209 5.16 -19.73 23.42
C ASP A 209 4.77 -20.96 22.57
N CYS A 210 4.24 -20.71 21.36
CA CYS A 210 3.70 -21.76 20.47
C CYS A 210 4.76 -22.44 19.58
N ILE A 211 6.07 -22.15 19.78
CA ILE A 211 7.15 -22.68 18.94
C ILE A 211 8.02 -23.65 19.74
N THR A 212 8.15 -24.85 19.23
CA THR A 212 9.03 -25.89 19.79
C THR A 212 10.20 -26.13 18.85
N ILE A 213 11.43 -26.00 19.36
CA ILE A 213 12.65 -26.38 18.65
C ILE A 213 13.49 -27.26 19.55
N ASN A 214 13.76 -28.48 19.09
CA ASN A 214 14.63 -29.44 19.76
C ASN A 214 15.50 -30.20 18.74
N GLU A 215 16.22 -31.22 19.17
CA GLU A 215 17.11 -31.99 18.27
C GLU A 215 16.35 -32.74 17.17
N SER A 216 15.09 -33.13 17.41
CA SER A 216 14.29 -33.96 16.51
C SER A 216 13.32 -33.17 15.64
N GLU A 217 12.90 -31.98 16.08
CA GLU A 217 11.84 -31.21 15.38
C GLU A 217 11.91 -29.70 15.63
N SER A 218 11.39 -28.94 14.67
CA SER A 218 11.13 -27.51 14.76
C SER A 218 9.70 -27.27 14.28
N THR A 219 8.78 -26.96 15.21
CA THR A 219 7.33 -26.88 14.90
C THR A 219 6.68 -25.64 15.50
N ILE A 220 5.58 -25.22 14.89
CA ILE A 220 4.70 -24.17 15.41
C ILE A 220 3.34 -24.79 15.68
N ASP A 221 2.86 -24.63 16.91
CA ASP A 221 1.49 -25.04 17.26
C ASP A 221 0.49 -24.00 16.74
N HIS A 222 -0.17 -24.33 15.63
CA HIS A 222 -1.14 -23.47 14.96
C HIS A 222 -2.45 -23.28 15.73
N GLN A 223 -2.71 -24.10 16.78
CA GLN A 223 -3.88 -23.89 17.65
C GLN A 223 -3.64 -22.74 18.65
N ILE A 224 -2.38 -22.43 18.94
CA ILE A 224 -1.96 -21.38 19.86
C ILE A 224 -1.46 -20.14 19.09
N CYS A 225 -0.91 -20.35 17.89
CA CYS A 225 -0.31 -19.29 17.07
C CYS A 225 -1.34 -18.21 16.67
N ILE A 226 -1.07 -16.96 17.03
CA ILE A 226 -1.90 -15.78 16.70
C ILE A 226 -1.50 -15.10 15.39
N GLY A 227 -0.56 -15.65 14.61
CA GLY A 227 -0.13 -15.07 13.34
C GLY A 227 0.60 -13.72 13.45
N CYS A 228 1.20 -13.38 14.60
CA CYS A 228 1.82 -12.07 14.84
C CYS A 228 3.10 -11.80 14.01
N GLY A 229 3.69 -12.80 13.37
CA GLY A 229 4.86 -12.70 12.50
C GLY A 229 6.20 -12.41 13.17
N GLU A 230 6.30 -12.36 14.50
CA GLU A 230 7.56 -12.11 15.21
C GLU A 230 8.63 -13.16 14.89
N CYS A 231 8.22 -14.42 14.75
CA CYS A 231 9.12 -15.50 14.37
C CYS A 231 9.68 -15.35 12.95
N VAL A 232 8.85 -14.94 12.00
CA VAL A 232 9.26 -14.69 10.60
C VAL A 232 10.31 -13.60 10.51
N VAL A 233 10.07 -12.46 11.15
CA VAL A 233 10.99 -11.30 11.08
C VAL A 233 12.24 -11.48 11.91
N THR A 234 12.28 -12.44 12.85
CA THR A 234 13.43 -12.67 13.73
C THR A 234 14.33 -13.81 13.23
N CYS A 235 13.85 -14.65 12.32
CA CYS A 235 14.62 -15.77 11.78
C CYS A 235 15.84 -15.26 10.98
N PRO A 236 17.07 -15.64 11.34
CA PRO A 236 18.26 -15.16 10.65
C PRO A 236 18.55 -15.87 9.33
N THR A 237 17.90 -17.00 9.08
CA THR A 237 18.08 -17.84 7.89
C THR A 237 16.85 -17.88 7.02
N ASP A 238 15.82 -17.08 7.34
CA ASP A 238 14.51 -17.07 6.67
C ASP A 238 13.86 -18.49 6.59
N ALA A 239 14.19 -19.37 7.56
CA ALA A 239 13.64 -20.72 7.65
C ALA A 239 12.17 -20.76 8.06
N ILE A 240 11.54 -19.62 8.37
CA ILE A 240 10.12 -19.56 8.70
C ILE A 240 9.42 -18.91 7.53
N THR A 241 8.64 -19.70 6.81
CA THR A 241 7.97 -19.33 5.58
C THR A 241 6.46 -19.19 5.77
N ILE A 242 5.81 -18.62 4.79
CA ILE A 242 4.37 -18.40 4.74
C ILE A 242 3.91 -18.91 3.39
N GLU A 243 2.99 -19.87 3.39
CA GLU A 243 2.35 -20.32 2.16
C GLU A 243 1.33 -19.28 1.67
N TRP A 244 1.75 -18.42 0.79
CA TRP A 244 0.95 -17.31 0.27
C TRP A 244 -0.26 -17.74 -0.57
N GLU A 245 -0.30 -19.00 -1.00
CA GLU A 245 -1.36 -19.54 -1.87
C GLU A 245 -2.67 -19.85 -1.14
N SER A 246 -2.69 -19.76 0.19
CA SER A 246 -3.72 -20.44 0.95
C SER A 246 -5.01 -19.66 1.25
N THR A 247 -5.21 -18.42 1.09
CA THR A 247 -6.53 -17.75 1.03
C THR A 247 -6.46 -16.21 1.02
N SER A 248 -7.23 -15.57 0.14
CA SER A 248 -7.51 -14.13 0.16
C SER A 248 -8.53 -13.73 1.25
N GLU A 249 -9.15 -14.71 1.92
CA GLU A 249 -10.26 -14.46 2.85
C GLU A 249 -9.88 -13.51 3.97
N GLY A 250 -10.59 -12.40 4.05
CA GLY A 250 -10.43 -11.38 5.09
C GLY A 250 -9.17 -10.50 4.99
N VAL A 251 -8.26 -10.72 4.02
CA VAL A 251 -7.06 -9.85 3.86
C VAL A 251 -7.48 -8.40 3.57
N GLU A 252 -8.52 -8.22 2.77
CA GLU A 252 -9.04 -6.89 2.42
C GLU A 252 -9.56 -6.15 3.64
N GLU A 253 -10.35 -6.79 4.49
CA GLU A 253 -10.87 -6.21 5.73
C GLU A 253 -9.74 -5.89 6.72
N ARG A 254 -8.83 -6.84 6.94
CA ARG A 254 -7.66 -6.64 7.81
C ARG A 254 -6.78 -5.48 7.34
N MET A 255 -6.57 -5.34 6.05
CA MET A 255 -5.84 -4.22 5.44
C MET A 255 -6.55 -2.88 5.68
N VAL A 256 -7.88 -2.85 5.59
CA VAL A 256 -8.69 -1.65 5.86
C VAL A 256 -8.67 -1.29 7.35
N GLU A 257 -8.63 -2.27 8.27
CA GLU A 257 -8.46 -2.01 9.70
C GLU A 257 -7.09 -1.38 10.02
N PHE A 258 -6.04 -1.80 9.33
CA PHE A 258 -4.73 -1.13 9.40
C PHE A 258 -4.81 0.31 8.86
N PHE A 259 -5.44 0.50 7.71
CA PHE A 259 -5.67 1.84 7.18
C PHE A 259 -6.39 2.73 8.21
N TYR A 260 -7.50 2.24 8.78
CA TYR A 260 -8.26 2.94 9.82
C TYR A 260 -7.35 3.37 10.98
N GLY A 261 -6.60 2.44 11.58
CA GLY A 261 -5.73 2.74 12.72
C GLY A 261 -4.62 3.75 12.41
N ILE A 262 -4.13 3.79 11.16
CA ILE A 262 -3.09 4.74 10.73
C ILE A 262 -3.66 6.15 10.58
N VAL A 263 -4.88 6.29 10.05
CA VAL A 263 -5.45 7.61 9.70
C VAL A 263 -6.39 8.18 10.75
N LYS A 264 -6.93 7.39 11.68
CA LYS A 264 -8.01 7.81 12.60
C LYS A 264 -7.70 9.09 13.37
N ASP A 265 -6.44 9.26 13.82
CA ASP A 265 -6.01 10.41 14.61
C ASP A 265 -5.50 11.58 13.74
N LYS A 266 -5.43 11.41 12.42
CA LYS A 266 -4.93 12.39 11.44
C LYS A 266 -5.89 12.63 10.26
N LYS A 267 -7.13 12.14 10.32
CA LYS A 267 -8.04 12.16 9.15
C LYS A 267 -8.29 13.56 8.58
N ASP A 268 -8.23 14.61 9.39
CA ASP A 268 -8.37 15.98 8.94
C ASP A 268 -7.09 16.55 8.28
N LYS A 269 -5.99 15.78 8.30
CA LYS A 269 -4.69 16.08 7.68
C LYS A 269 -4.23 14.97 6.73
N CYS A 270 -5.19 14.22 6.15
CA CYS A 270 -4.92 13.18 5.18
C CYS A 270 -5.40 13.58 3.78
N ALA A 271 -4.58 13.33 2.77
CA ALA A 271 -4.90 13.51 1.36
C ALA A 271 -4.58 12.25 0.56
N TYR A 272 -5.40 11.96 -0.45
CA TYR A 272 -5.28 10.72 -1.20
C TYR A 272 -5.26 10.99 -2.70
N ILE A 273 -4.27 10.42 -3.39
CA ILE A 273 -4.09 10.51 -4.85
C ILE A 273 -3.89 9.12 -5.41
N ASN A 274 -4.75 8.72 -6.35
CA ASN A 274 -4.60 7.50 -7.13
C ASN A 274 -4.11 7.85 -8.55
N PHE A 275 -3.01 7.22 -8.94
CA PHE A 275 -2.50 7.25 -10.31
C PHE A 275 -3.09 6.06 -11.07
N VAL A 276 -4.14 6.32 -11.85
CA VAL A 276 -4.85 5.33 -12.68
C VAL A 276 -4.25 5.37 -14.08
N ASN A 277 -2.98 5.04 -14.13
CA ASN A 277 -2.19 4.95 -15.36
C ASN A 277 -1.24 3.76 -15.25
N ASN A 278 -0.89 3.16 -16.39
CA ASN A 278 -0.10 1.93 -16.42
C ASN A 278 -0.69 0.86 -15.48
N VAL A 279 -2.02 0.70 -15.50
CA VAL A 279 -2.75 -0.22 -14.62
C VAL A 279 -2.32 -1.66 -14.93
N SER A 280 -1.23 -2.11 -14.28
CA SER A 280 -0.70 -3.46 -14.44
C SER A 280 -1.63 -4.50 -13.82
N PRO A 281 -1.62 -5.76 -14.34
CA PRO A 281 -2.39 -6.84 -13.72
C PRO A 281 -1.92 -7.16 -12.30
N ASP A 282 -0.61 -6.98 -12.02
CA ASP A 282 0.03 -7.38 -10.78
C ASP A 282 0.59 -6.19 -10.00
N CYS A 283 0.97 -6.46 -8.76
CA CYS A 283 1.46 -5.48 -7.81
C CYS A 283 2.88 -4.99 -8.16
N ASP A 284 3.20 -3.72 -7.83
CA ASP A 284 4.54 -3.15 -7.90
C ASP A 284 5.55 -3.85 -6.96
N CYS A 285 5.10 -4.77 -6.12
CA CYS A 285 5.94 -5.63 -5.29
C CYS A 285 6.56 -6.81 -6.04
N ALA A 286 6.10 -7.12 -7.24
CA ALA A 286 6.79 -8.04 -8.14
C ALA A 286 8.02 -7.36 -8.76
N SER A 287 9.10 -8.12 -8.99
CA SER A 287 10.31 -7.64 -9.67
C SER A 287 10.15 -7.52 -11.19
N TRP A 288 8.94 -7.57 -11.68
CA TRP A 288 8.53 -7.44 -13.07
C TRP A 288 7.14 -6.82 -13.16
N ASN A 289 6.72 -6.43 -14.31
CA ASN A 289 5.33 -6.04 -14.58
C ASN A 289 4.96 -6.41 -16.02
N ASP A 290 3.72 -6.83 -16.21
CA ASP A 290 3.14 -6.98 -17.53
C ASP A 290 2.57 -5.64 -18.02
N ARG A 291 2.10 -5.63 -19.28
CA ARG A 291 1.43 -4.46 -19.88
C ARG A 291 0.15 -4.09 -19.12
N ALA A 292 -0.23 -2.82 -19.23
CA ALA A 292 -1.46 -2.33 -18.62
C ALA A 292 -2.71 -3.02 -19.19
N ILE A 293 -3.67 -3.36 -18.31
CA ILE A 293 -4.94 -4.00 -18.67
C ILE A 293 -5.94 -3.05 -19.32
N VAL A 294 -5.76 -1.73 -19.13
CA VAL A 294 -6.53 -0.65 -19.75
C VAL A 294 -5.59 0.46 -20.18
N LYS A 295 -6.09 1.38 -21.04
CA LYS A 295 -5.33 2.62 -21.36
C LYS A 295 -5.17 3.48 -20.11
N ASP A 296 -4.16 4.35 -20.14
CA ASP A 296 -3.97 5.36 -19.10
C ASP A 296 -5.20 6.26 -18.99
N ILE A 297 -5.78 6.36 -17.80
CA ILE A 297 -7.04 7.06 -17.53
C ILE A 297 -6.77 8.47 -16.98
N GLY A 298 -6.05 8.56 -15.86
CA GLY A 298 -5.80 9.84 -15.22
C GLY A 298 -5.19 9.76 -13.83
N ILE A 299 -5.12 10.91 -13.19
CA ILE A 299 -4.73 11.06 -11.79
C ILE A 299 -5.96 11.57 -11.05
N LEU A 300 -6.36 10.85 -10.00
CA LEU A 300 -7.52 11.17 -9.17
C LEU A 300 -7.08 11.64 -7.79
N ALA A 301 -7.83 12.57 -7.20
CA ALA A 301 -7.55 13.09 -5.86
C ALA A 301 -8.84 13.33 -5.08
N SER A 302 -8.84 12.94 -3.80
CA SER A 302 -9.94 13.18 -2.87
C SER A 302 -9.44 13.26 -1.42
N LYS A 303 -10.23 13.94 -0.56
CA LYS A 303 -10.09 13.86 0.90
C LYS A 303 -10.83 12.63 1.48
N ASP A 304 -11.67 12.00 0.67
CA ASP A 304 -12.42 10.78 1.00
C ASP A 304 -11.76 9.58 0.29
N PRO A 305 -11.16 8.64 1.04
CA PRO A 305 -10.48 7.48 0.45
C PRO A 305 -11.44 6.48 -0.18
N VAL A 306 -12.67 6.32 0.36
CA VAL A 306 -13.68 5.39 -0.16
C VAL A 306 -14.17 5.86 -1.52
N ALA A 307 -14.53 7.14 -1.62
CA ALA A 307 -14.93 7.78 -2.89
C ALA A 307 -13.82 7.68 -3.95
N LEU A 308 -12.56 7.86 -3.54
CA LEU A 308 -11.41 7.77 -4.44
C LEU A 308 -11.22 6.36 -5.01
N GLU A 309 -11.29 5.33 -4.15
CA GLU A 309 -11.16 3.93 -4.58
C GLU A 309 -12.31 3.52 -5.48
N GLN A 310 -13.55 3.86 -5.10
CA GLN A 310 -14.74 3.57 -5.92
C GLN A 310 -14.64 4.23 -7.30
N ALA A 311 -14.29 5.51 -7.35
CA ALA A 311 -14.14 6.23 -8.62
C ALA A 311 -13.01 5.64 -9.49
N SER A 312 -11.90 5.22 -8.88
CA SER A 312 -10.79 4.59 -9.59
C SER A 312 -11.20 3.25 -10.19
N LEU A 313 -11.90 2.42 -9.41
CA LEU A 313 -12.42 1.12 -9.85
C LEU A 313 -13.43 1.27 -10.99
N ASP A 314 -14.40 2.18 -10.84
CA ASP A 314 -15.43 2.44 -11.85
C ASP A 314 -14.82 2.89 -13.18
N LEU A 315 -13.83 3.77 -13.14
CA LEU A 315 -13.15 4.25 -14.35
C LEU A 315 -12.38 3.11 -15.04
N VAL A 316 -11.67 2.26 -14.29
CA VAL A 316 -11.01 1.08 -14.86
C VAL A 316 -12.02 0.11 -15.46
N ASN A 317 -13.11 -0.15 -14.75
CA ASN A 317 -14.15 -1.08 -15.21
C ASN A 317 -14.90 -0.58 -16.47
N ASN A 318 -15.04 0.73 -16.62
CA ASN A 318 -15.70 1.34 -17.79
C ASN A 318 -14.77 1.55 -19.00
N GLU A 319 -13.42 1.45 -18.82
CA GLU A 319 -12.49 1.57 -19.94
C GLU A 319 -12.46 0.29 -20.79
N GLU A 320 -12.09 0.42 -22.06
CA GLU A 320 -11.84 -0.72 -22.93
C GLU A 320 -10.67 -1.56 -22.41
N TYR A 321 -10.88 -2.87 -22.38
CA TYR A 321 -9.83 -3.81 -22.00
C TYR A 321 -8.73 -3.88 -23.08
N SER A 322 -7.47 -3.84 -22.67
CA SER A 322 -6.33 -3.98 -23.57
C SER A 322 -6.11 -5.45 -23.92
N ALA A 323 -6.44 -5.84 -25.14
CA ALA A 323 -6.30 -7.22 -25.61
C ALA A 323 -4.87 -7.74 -25.41
N GLY A 324 -4.73 -8.99 -24.91
CA GLY A 324 -3.50 -9.74 -24.84
C GLY A 324 -2.85 -9.85 -23.45
N VAL A 325 -3.44 -9.29 -22.38
CA VAL A 325 -3.06 -9.62 -20.99
C VAL A 325 -3.78 -10.91 -20.56
N LEU A 326 -5.06 -11.03 -20.90
CA LEU A 326 -5.84 -12.27 -20.80
C LEU A 326 -6.25 -12.68 -22.22
N ALA A 327 -5.40 -13.43 -22.88
CA ALA A 327 -5.41 -13.63 -24.34
C ALA A 327 -6.74 -14.12 -24.92
N ASP A 328 -7.61 -14.74 -24.15
CA ASP A 328 -8.79 -15.44 -24.59
C ASP A 328 -10.12 -14.94 -23.96
N LYS A 329 -10.09 -13.83 -23.22
CA LYS A 329 -11.30 -13.27 -22.57
C LYS A 329 -11.76 -11.99 -23.24
N GLU A 330 -13.01 -11.97 -23.70
CA GLU A 330 -13.71 -10.75 -24.07
C GLU A 330 -14.30 -10.12 -22.79
N ILE A 331 -13.70 -9.03 -22.30
CA ILE A 331 -14.16 -8.30 -21.12
C ILE A 331 -14.79 -6.99 -21.58
N LYS A 332 -16.07 -6.80 -21.25
CA LYS A 332 -16.83 -5.63 -21.67
C LYS A 332 -16.64 -4.44 -20.73
N PRO A 333 -16.80 -3.20 -21.21
CA PRO A 333 -16.96 -2.05 -20.33
C PRO A 333 -18.07 -2.27 -19.29
N GLY A 334 -17.79 -1.89 -18.03
CA GLY A 334 -18.68 -2.11 -16.89
C GLY A 334 -18.43 -3.41 -16.11
N GLU A 335 -17.73 -4.39 -16.69
CA GLU A 335 -17.34 -5.60 -15.97
C GLU A 335 -16.09 -5.33 -15.09
N ASN A 336 -16.05 -5.97 -13.92
CA ASN A 336 -14.90 -5.86 -13.02
C ASN A 336 -13.68 -6.56 -13.60
N LYS A 337 -12.73 -5.77 -14.14
CA LYS A 337 -11.55 -6.27 -14.82
C LYS A 337 -10.59 -6.99 -13.87
N PHE A 338 -10.49 -6.55 -12.62
CA PHE A 338 -9.63 -7.20 -11.64
C PHE A 338 -10.15 -8.57 -11.23
N LYS A 339 -11.46 -8.77 -11.18
CA LYS A 339 -12.06 -10.11 -10.99
C LYS A 339 -11.73 -11.06 -12.13
N HIS A 340 -11.60 -10.56 -13.35
CA HIS A 340 -11.19 -11.36 -14.48
C HIS A 340 -9.68 -11.69 -14.45
N VAL A 341 -8.85 -10.76 -13.96
CA VAL A 341 -7.40 -10.95 -13.81
C VAL A 341 -7.10 -11.90 -12.65
N HIS A 342 -7.74 -11.69 -11.51
CA HIS A 342 -7.56 -12.46 -10.27
C HIS A 342 -8.89 -13.11 -9.86
N PRO A 343 -9.27 -14.24 -10.47
CA PRO A 343 -10.60 -14.85 -10.31
C PRO A 343 -10.87 -15.40 -8.90
N ASP A 344 -9.84 -15.61 -8.11
CA ASP A 344 -9.95 -16.08 -6.72
C ASP A 344 -10.26 -14.96 -5.72
N THR A 345 -10.29 -13.69 -6.17
CA THR A 345 -10.70 -12.52 -5.39
C THR A 345 -12.11 -12.09 -5.73
N ASP A 346 -12.69 -11.15 -5.00
CA ASP A 346 -13.94 -10.49 -5.39
C ASP A 346 -13.76 -9.33 -6.39
N GLY A 347 -12.51 -9.09 -6.82
CA GLY A 347 -12.12 -7.96 -7.68
C GLY A 347 -11.95 -6.67 -6.92
N GLY A 348 -11.75 -6.73 -5.60
CA GLY A 348 -11.45 -5.61 -4.72
C GLY A 348 -12.67 -4.85 -4.19
N ILE A 349 -13.86 -5.41 -4.31
CA ILE A 349 -15.09 -4.73 -3.87
C ILE A 349 -15.15 -4.67 -2.34
N ARG A 350 -14.78 -5.76 -1.65
CA ARG A 350 -14.90 -5.88 -0.21
C ARG A 350 -14.10 -4.83 0.56
N GLN A 351 -12.90 -4.47 0.11
CA GLN A 351 -12.12 -3.42 0.74
C GLN A 351 -12.82 -2.06 0.73
N ILE A 352 -13.57 -1.73 -0.34
CA ILE A 352 -14.32 -0.48 -0.44
C ILE A 352 -15.56 -0.52 0.46
N GLU A 353 -16.31 -1.62 0.44
CA GLU A 353 -17.52 -1.81 1.25
C GLU A 353 -17.20 -1.76 2.74
N TYR A 354 -16.17 -2.51 3.15
CA TYR A 354 -15.77 -2.54 4.56
C TYR A 354 -15.25 -1.18 5.05
N ALA A 355 -14.55 -0.43 4.20
CA ALA A 355 -14.13 0.92 4.54
C ALA A 355 -15.32 1.89 4.73
N GLU A 356 -16.38 1.76 3.92
CA GLU A 356 -17.62 2.52 4.11
C GLU A 356 -18.35 2.10 5.39
N GLU A 357 -18.42 0.80 5.69
CA GLU A 357 -18.99 0.26 6.95
C GLU A 357 -18.27 0.84 8.19
N LEU A 358 -16.94 1.02 8.12
CA LEU A 358 -16.14 1.64 9.19
C LEU A 358 -16.25 3.17 9.23
N GLY A 359 -17.03 3.80 8.34
CA GLY A 359 -17.21 5.26 8.31
C GLY A 359 -15.98 6.03 7.85
N LEU A 360 -15.10 5.41 7.02
CA LEU A 360 -13.92 6.06 6.47
C LEU A 360 -14.23 7.00 5.31
N GLY A 361 -15.43 6.93 4.74
CA GLY A 361 -15.90 7.75 3.63
C GLY A 361 -17.19 7.21 3.05
N SER A 362 -17.50 7.58 1.81
CA SER A 362 -18.71 7.15 1.10
C SER A 362 -18.39 6.73 -0.34
N ARG A 363 -19.06 5.67 -0.79
CA ARG A 363 -19.02 5.21 -2.20
C ARG A 363 -19.75 6.17 -3.14
N ASP A 364 -20.65 7.03 -2.61
CA ASP A 364 -21.33 8.05 -3.40
C ASP A 364 -20.38 9.22 -3.67
N TYR A 365 -20.04 9.44 -4.94
CA TYR A 365 -19.11 10.48 -5.34
C TYR A 365 -19.57 11.32 -6.54
N GLU A 366 -19.06 12.54 -6.61
CA GLU A 366 -19.10 13.42 -7.77
C GLU A 366 -17.72 13.51 -8.43
N LEU A 367 -17.60 13.06 -9.68
CA LEU A 367 -16.35 13.15 -10.45
C LEU A 367 -16.21 14.52 -11.12
N ILE A 368 -15.20 15.29 -10.71
CA ILE A 368 -14.93 16.64 -11.22
C ILE A 368 -13.65 16.60 -12.07
N LYS A 369 -13.80 16.74 -13.39
CA LYS A 369 -12.66 16.85 -14.32
C LYS A 369 -12.10 18.28 -14.32
N ILE A 370 -10.73 18.40 -14.29
CA ILE A 370 -10.04 19.70 -14.17
C ILE A 370 -9.19 20.02 -15.41
#